data_f1c7a9a82a2846dbd25f158f8d10fe42
#
_entry.id   f1c7a9a82a2846dbd25f158f8d10fe42
#
_cell.length_a   1.000
_cell.length_b   1.000
_cell.length_c   1.000
_cell.angle_alpha   90.00
_cell.angle_beta   90.00
_cell.angle_gamma   90.00
#
_symmetry.space_group_name_H-M   'P 1'
#
loop_
_entity.id
_entity.type
_entity.pdbx_description
1 polymer ?
#
loop_
_entity_poly.entity_id
_entity_poly.type
_entity_poly.pdbx_seq_one_letter_code
_entity_poly.pdbx_strand_id
1 'polypeptide(L)'
;MKLLYVENTLANHGGIERVITDKLNWLVEYGGCEVCLLVANQGSHPIVFPLNPKVECHDLGIMFHQMYYYSGWKRYRLFFQRQQLFRQRMATWIQTFSPDVIICTRLEYIPSIIKVSRNIPVVFESHNTLLAYKSERNTFFRDCQIQWCLQAVKKIQMIVALTEDDASEWKKLNPHVQVIPNVVHLNSTGRYSDCCSKSAIFVGRYTYQKDIQSLLQIWSIVSQRHPDWQLHFFGGYGSEQDKLQPQIRGMEMNIVVHDPTSTIYEDYLRSSMLLMTSRYEPFGLVLPEAMSCGLPVVAFDCPYGPAEIITDGVDGFLIRNRSIEDYVDKVCLLMEDEKLRQRMGQKGAQSAQRYEANRVMPHWKVLFEQLCTK
;
A
#
# COMPACT_ATOMS: atom_id res chain seq x y z
N MET A 1 -12.56 -8.95 -22.38
CA MET A 1 -12.74 -7.62 -21.76
C MET A 1 -11.43 -6.89 -21.81
N LYS A 2 -11.44 -5.63 -22.28
CA LYS A 2 -10.26 -4.77 -22.43
C LYS A 2 -10.16 -3.79 -21.27
N LEU A 3 -9.10 -3.85 -20.50
CA LEU A 3 -8.88 -3.02 -19.32
C LEU A 3 -7.70 -2.06 -19.54
N LEU A 4 -7.93 -0.77 -19.37
CA LEU A 4 -6.89 0.25 -19.47
C LEU A 4 -6.52 0.73 -18.05
N TYR A 5 -5.36 0.34 -17.57
CA TYR A 5 -4.81 0.80 -16.29
C TYR A 5 -3.96 2.05 -16.48
N VAL A 6 -4.07 2.98 -15.53
CA VAL A 6 -3.29 4.22 -15.52
C VAL A 6 -2.60 4.38 -14.17
N GLU A 7 -1.26 4.36 -14.19
CA GLU A 7 -0.40 4.49 -13.01
C GLU A 7 0.67 5.57 -13.21
N ASN A 8 1.34 5.95 -12.16
CA ASN A 8 2.44 6.90 -12.22
C ASN A 8 3.71 6.24 -12.78
N THR A 9 4.17 5.16 -12.17
CA THR A 9 5.39 4.42 -12.54
C THR A 9 5.38 3.05 -11.85
N LEU A 10 6.11 2.09 -12.41
CA LEU A 10 6.43 0.80 -11.77
C LEU A 10 7.93 0.67 -11.42
N ALA A 11 8.62 1.81 -11.25
CA ALA A 11 10.05 1.86 -11.02
C ALA A 11 10.47 1.77 -9.53
N ASN A 12 9.51 1.76 -8.60
CA ASN A 12 9.83 1.74 -7.17
C ASN A 12 9.62 0.35 -6.57
N HIS A 13 10.43 0.00 -5.56
CA HIS A 13 10.21 -1.17 -4.71
C HIS A 13 9.14 -0.88 -3.65
N GLY A 14 7.94 -0.48 -4.09
CA GLY A 14 6.83 -0.11 -3.23
C GLY A 14 5.72 -1.17 -3.20
N GLY A 15 4.90 -1.14 -2.15
CA GLY A 15 3.76 -2.05 -2.04
C GLY A 15 2.71 -1.85 -3.13
N ILE A 16 2.50 -0.60 -3.59
CA ILE A 16 1.54 -0.29 -4.65
C ILE A 16 1.97 -0.92 -5.97
N GLU A 17 3.24 -0.74 -6.36
CA GLU A 17 3.80 -1.30 -7.59
C GLU A 17 3.71 -2.83 -7.59
N ARG A 18 3.94 -3.45 -6.43
CA ARG A 18 3.78 -4.91 -6.28
C ARG A 18 2.34 -5.34 -6.47
N VAL A 19 1.41 -4.73 -5.75
CA VAL A 19 -0.03 -5.04 -5.85
C VAL A 19 -0.54 -4.88 -7.27
N ILE A 20 -0.19 -3.78 -7.95
CA ILE A 20 -0.62 -3.53 -9.33
C ILE A 20 -0.04 -4.61 -10.25
N THR A 21 1.25 -4.93 -10.15
CA THR A 21 1.88 -5.95 -10.98
C THR A 21 1.20 -7.32 -10.79
N ASP A 22 0.99 -7.76 -9.55
CA ASP A 22 0.34 -9.04 -9.25
C ASP A 22 -1.10 -9.09 -9.79
N LYS A 23 -1.85 -7.99 -9.69
CA LYS A 23 -3.22 -7.87 -10.26
C LYS A 23 -3.21 -7.97 -11.78
N LEU A 24 -2.36 -7.20 -12.46
CA LEU A 24 -2.29 -7.19 -13.92
C LEU A 24 -1.89 -8.57 -14.44
N ASN A 25 -0.91 -9.22 -13.81
CA ASN A 25 -0.48 -10.56 -14.15
C ASN A 25 -1.64 -11.56 -14.01
N TRP A 26 -2.38 -11.51 -12.90
CA TRP A 26 -3.55 -12.38 -12.70
C TRP A 26 -4.65 -12.15 -13.74
N LEU A 27 -4.93 -10.90 -14.09
CA LEU A 27 -5.98 -10.53 -15.06
C LEU A 27 -5.72 -11.09 -16.45
N VAL A 28 -4.48 -11.10 -16.91
CA VAL A 28 -4.13 -11.63 -18.24
C VAL A 28 -3.93 -13.15 -18.24
N GLU A 29 -3.57 -13.74 -17.11
CA GLU A 29 -3.28 -15.18 -17.00
C GLU A 29 -4.53 -16.00 -16.67
N TYR A 30 -5.31 -15.54 -15.71
CA TYR A 30 -6.47 -16.27 -15.18
C TYR A 30 -7.81 -15.52 -15.41
N GLY A 31 -7.77 -14.19 -15.51
CA GLY A 31 -8.95 -13.35 -15.66
C GLY A 31 -9.57 -13.36 -17.06
N GLY A 32 -8.81 -13.79 -18.09
CA GLY A 32 -9.21 -13.74 -19.48
C GLY A 32 -9.40 -12.31 -20.01
N CYS A 33 -8.62 -11.35 -19.45
CA CYS A 33 -8.68 -9.94 -19.85
C CYS A 33 -7.50 -9.59 -20.75
N GLU A 34 -7.74 -8.68 -21.68
CA GLU A 34 -6.71 -7.95 -22.41
C GLU A 34 -6.39 -6.68 -21.62
N VAL A 35 -5.14 -6.48 -21.25
CA VAL A 35 -4.74 -5.42 -20.33
C VAL A 35 -3.69 -4.52 -20.96
N CYS A 36 -3.96 -3.22 -21.01
CA CYS A 36 -3.00 -2.18 -21.35
C CYS A 36 -2.71 -1.33 -20.12
N LEU A 37 -1.44 -1.19 -19.75
CA LEU A 37 -0.96 -0.33 -18.68
C LEU A 37 -0.31 0.92 -19.27
N LEU A 38 -0.82 2.07 -18.91
CA LEU A 38 -0.20 3.36 -19.22
C LEU A 38 0.46 3.91 -17.97
N VAL A 39 1.76 4.12 -18.01
CA VAL A 39 2.51 4.79 -16.96
C VAL A 39 2.84 6.22 -17.36
N ALA A 40 2.74 7.17 -16.43
CA ALA A 40 2.92 8.59 -16.77
C ALA A 40 4.39 9.03 -16.73
N ASN A 41 5.22 8.37 -15.91
CA ASN A 41 6.56 8.84 -15.54
C ASN A 41 7.56 7.68 -15.38
N GLN A 42 7.56 6.66 -16.25
CA GLN A 42 8.50 5.54 -16.15
C GLN A 42 9.92 5.97 -16.54
N GLY A 43 10.05 6.70 -17.64
CA GLY A 43 11.34 7.11 -18.17
C GLY A 43 12.22 5.92 -18.53
N SER A 44 13.53 6.02 -18.22
CA SER A 44 14.51 4.95 -18.45
C SER A 44 14.60 3.94 -17.29
N HIS A 45 13.79 4.08 -16.26
CA HIS A 45 13.84 3.18 -15.11
C HIS A 45 13.20 1.82 -15.43
N PRO A 46 13.81 0.69 -15.00
CA PRO A 46 13.22 -0.62 -15.21
C PRO A 46 11.94 -0.80 -14.39
N ILE A 47 11.06 -1.68 -14.86
CA ILE A 47 9.95 -2.19 -14.06
C ILE A 47 10.53 -3.14 -13.01
N VAL A 48 10.22 -2.89 -11.75
CA VAL A 48 10.88 -3.55 -10.61
C VAL A 48 10.36 -4.98 -10.39
N PHE A 49 9.04 -5.16 -10.48
CA PHE A 49 8.43 -6.48 -10.32
C PHE A 49 8.12 -7.10 -11.68
N PRO A 50 8.33 -8.43 -11.87
CA PRO A 50 8.11 -9.09 -13.15
C PRO A 50 6.68 -8.91 -13.65
N LEU A 51 6.52 -8.20 -14.77
CA LEU A 51 5.25 -8.01 -15.45
C LEU A 51 5.07 -9.07 -16.53
N ASN A 52 3.89 -9.71 -16.56
CA ASN A 52 3.59 -10.72 -17.58
C ASN A 52 3.68 -10.11 -18.99
N PRO A 53 4.36 -10.75 -19.95
CA PRO A 53 4.52 -10.23 -21.32
C PRO A 53 3.22 -9.99 -22.09
N LYS A 54 2.09 -10.55 -21.64
CA LYS A 54 0.77 -10.30 -22.21
C LYS A 54 0.19 -8.95 -21.79
N VAL A 55 0.77 -8.27 -20.79
CA VAL A 55 0.36 -6.90 -20.40
C VAL A 55 1.07 -5.93 -21.31
N GLU A 56 0.32 -5.20 -22.14
CA GLU A 56 0.87 -4.10 -22.93
C GLU A 56 1.21 -2.94 -22.00
N CYS A 57 2.50 -2.58 -21.88
CA CYS A 57 2.93 -1.49 -21.00
C CYS A 57 3.58 -0.36 -21.82
N HIS A 58 3.07 0.87 -21.65
CA HIS A 58 3.52 2.05 -22.37
C HIS A 58 3.75 3.25 -21.46
N ASP A 59 4.90 3.92 -21.61
CA ASP A 59 5.17 5.18 -20.92
C ASP A 59 4.59 6.35 -21.72
N LEU A 60 3.74 7.12 -21.06
CA LEU A 60 3.22 8.36 -21.60
C LEU A 60 4.26 9.49 -21.58
N GLY A 61 5.37 9.36 -20.88
CA GLY A 61 6.46 10.34 -20.84
C GLY A 61 6.02 11.74 -20.42
N ILE A 62 5.10 11.86 -19.45
CA ILE A 62 4.52 13.16 -19.08
C ILE A 62 5.47 13.97 -18.21
N MET A 63 6.25 13.28 -17.34
CA MET A 63 7.24 13.89 -16.46
C MET A 63 6.65 14.96 -15.52
N PHE A 64 5.56 14.63 -14.85
CA PHE A 64 4.91 15.54 -13.89
C PHE A 64 5.85 16.05 -12.79
N HIS A 65 6.81 15.24 -12.35
CA HIS A 65 7.78 15.62 -11.33
C HIS A 65 8.58 16.89 -11.69
N GLN A 66 8.79 17.17 -12.97
CA GLN A 66 9.54 18.36 -13.39
C GLN A 66 8.89 19.68 -12.98
N MET A 67 7.58 19.69 -12.69
CA MET A 67 6.92 20.89 -12.20
C MET A 67 7.38 21.30 -10.79
N TYR A 68 7.93 20.37 -10.00
CA TYR A 68 8.41 20.66 -8.65
C TYR A 68 9.76 21.40 -8.61
N TYR A 69 10.48 21.44 -9.74
CA TYR A 69 11.69 22.26 -9.88
C TYR A 69 11.39 23.76 -10.03
N TYR A 70 10.11 24.13 -10.16
CA TYR A 70 9.70 25.52 -10.36
C TYR A 70 8.72 25.94 -9.27
N SER A 71 8.65 27.26 -9.02
CA SER A 71 7.70 27.92 -8.13
C SER A 71 6.85 28.94 -8.88
N GLY A 72 5.79 29.44 -8.23
CA GLY A 72 4.95 30.50 -8.75
C GLY A 72 4.33 30.19 -10.12
N TRP A 73 4.23 31.20 -10.99
CA TRP A 73 3.57 31.12 -12.28
C TRP A 73 4.15 30.05 -13.22
N LYS A 74 5.46 29.83 -13.20
CA LYS A 74 6.09 28.82 -14.05
C LYS A 74 5.59 27.39 -13.70
N ARG A 75 5.40 27.10 -12.42
CA ARG A 75 4.85 25.82 -11.94
C ARG A 75 3.42 25.61 -12.45
N TYR A 76 2.56 26.64 -12.38
CA TYR A 76 1.18 26.56 -12.85
C TYR A 76 1.12 26.32 -14.37
N ARG A 77 1.89 27.10 -15.14
CA ARG A 77 1.96 26.94 -16.59
C ARG A 77 2.38 25.53 -16.98
N LEU A 78 3.42 25.00 -16.34
CA LEU A 78 3.92 23.65 -16.60
C LEU A 78 2.89 22.58 -16.21
N PHE A 79 2.22 22.74 -15.09
CA PHE A 79 1.12 21.87 -14.67
C PHE A 79 0.04 21.75 -15.75
N PHE A 80 -0.47 22.87 -16.25
CA PHE A 80 -1.50 22.88 -17.30
C PHE A 80 -1.00 22.27 -18.61
N GLN A 81 0.24 22.56 -19.01
CA GLN A 81 0.85 21.95 -20.20
C GLN A 81 0.95 20.42 -20.05
N ARG A 82 1.41 19.92 -18.91
CA ARG A 82 1.51 18.48 -18.64
C ARG A 82 0.13 17.80 -18.60
N GLN A 83 -0.86 18.44 -18.01
CA GLN A 83 -2.25 17.95 -18.02
C GLN A 83 -2.83 17.89 -19.45
N GLN A 84 -2.52 18.88 -20.30
CA GLN A 84 -2.94 18.86 -21.70
C GLN A 84 -2.28 17.72 -22.47
N LEU A 85 -0.96 17.56 -22.33
CA LEU A 85 -0.20 16.47 -22.95
C LEU A 85 -0.72 15.09 -22.50
N PHE A 86 -0.98 14.94 -21.20
CA PHE A 86 -1.56 13.72 -20.64
C PHE A 86 -2.91 13.39 -21.31
N ARG A 87 -3.82 14.37 -21.41
CA ARG A 87 -5.12 14.18 -22.08
C ARG A 87 -4.98 13.79 -23.55
N GLN A 88 -4.07 14.43 -24.29
CA GLN A 88 -3.84 14.10 -25.69
C GLN A 88 -3.37 12.66 -25.86
N ARG A 89 -2.35 12.24 -25.10
CA ARG A 89 -1.81 10.88 -25.16
C ARG A 89 -2.81 9.84 -24.69
N MET A 90 -3.54 10.12 -23.59
CA MET A 90 -4.64 9.27 -23.12
C MET A 90 -5.74 9.10 -24.18
N ALA A 91 -6.17 10.19 -24.84
CA ALA A 91 -7.21 10.12 -25.89
C ALA A 91 -6.77 9.23 -27.06
N THR A 92 -5.50 9.32 -27.48
CA THR A 92 -4.93 8.44 -28.51
C THR A 92 -5.00 6.98 -28.07
N TRP A 93 -4.55 6.65 -26.86
CA TRP A 93 -4.59 5.27 -26.36
C TRP A 93 -6.00 4.73 -26.17
N ILE A 94 -6.94 5.55 -25.72
CA ILE A 94 -8.36 5.18 -25.62
C ILE A 94 -8.91 4.82 -27.00
N GLN A 95 -8.57 5.59 -28.05
CA GLN A 95 -9.01 5.30 -29.42
C GLN A 95 -8.36 4.03 -29.99
N THR A 96 -7.06 3.84 -29.75
CA THR A 96 -6.30 2.70 -30.30
C THR A 96 -6.68 1.39 -29.62
N PHE A 97 -6.72 1.39 -28.29
CA PHE A 97 -6.98 0.19 -27.49
C PHE A 97 -8.47 -0.13 -27.37
N SER A 98 -9.35 0.89 -27.39
CA SER A 98 -10.80 0.78 -27.22
C SER A 98 -11.18 0.00 -25.94
N PRO A 99 -10.81 0.50 -24.75
CA PRO A 99 -11.05 -0.20 -23.49
C PRO A 99 -12.52 -0.25 -23.11
N ASP A 100 -12.93 -1.33 -22.46
CA ASP A 100 -14.24 -1.48 -21.83
C ASP A 100 -14.32 -0.71 -20.50
N VAL A 101 -13.20 -0.67 -19.75
CA VAL A 101 -13.09 0.02 -18.45
C VAL A 101 -11.73 0.69 -18.34
N ILE A 102 -11.69 1.89 -17.74
CA ILE A 102 -10.46 2.61 -17.40
C ILE A 102 -10.29 2.56 -15.88
N ILE A 103 -9.15 2.04 -15.40
CA ILE A 103 -8.81 1.97 -13.98
C ILE A 103 -7.67 2.96 -13.72
N CYS A 104 -7.82 3.83 -12.73
CA CYS A 104 -6.81 4.81 -12.34
C CYS A 104 -6.49 4.67 -10.85
N THR A 105 -5.21 4.59 -10.52
CA THR A 105 -4.71 4.44 -9.15
C THR A 105 -4.26 5.78 -8.54
N ARG A 106 -4.25 6.83 -9.37
CA ARG A 106 -3.75 8.17 -8.97
C ARG A 106 -4.85 9.21 -9.04
N LEU A 107 -5.16 9.79 -7.89
CA LEU A 107 -6.21 10.81 -7.75
C LEU A 107 -5.98 12.01 -8.70
N GLU A 108 -4.72 12.40 -8.90
CA GLU A 108 -4.32 13.55 -9.72
C GLU A 108 -4.66 13.42 -11.21
N TYR A 109 -4.86 12.21 -11.70
CA TYR A 109 -5.15 11.95 -13.12
C TYR A 109 -6.64 11.92 -13.43
N ILE A 110 -7.49 11.65 -12.44
CA ILE A 110 -8.95 11.53 -12.59
C ILE A 110 -9.58 12.71 -13.34
N PRO A 111 -9.27 13.99 -13.01
CA PRO A 111 -9.88 15.11 -13.72
C PRO A 111 -9.57 15.16 -15.22
N SER A 112 -8.41 14.65 -15.64
CA SER A 112 -8.03 14.58 -17.04
C SER A 112 -8.61 13.35 -17.74
N ILE A 113 -8.67 12.21 -17.05
CA ILE A 113 -9.25 10.96 -17.58
C ILE A 113 -10.73 11.17 -17.90
N ILE A 114 -11.53 11.74 -17.00
CA ILE A 114 -12.96 12.01 -17.20
C ILE A 114 -13.22 12.84 -18.46
N LYS A 115 -12.32 13.78 -18.80
CA LYS A 115 -12.49 14.63 -20.00
C LYS A 115 -12.32 13.87 -21.31
N VAL A 116 -11.65 12.72 -21.30
CA VAL A 116 -11.33 11.93 -22.50
C VAL A 116 -11.97 10.55 -22.52
N SER A 117 -12.50 10.06 -21.38
CA SER A 117 -13.11 8.74 -21.25
C SER A 117 -14.46 8.62 -21.99
N ARG A 118 -15.13 9.75 -22.29
CA ARG A 118 -16.46 9.75 -22.90
C ARG A 118 -17.44 8.89 -22.11
N ASN A 119 -17.94 7.78 -22.73
CA ASN A 119 -18.90 6.86 -22.12
C ASN A 119 -18.24 5.63 -21.46
N ILE A 120 -16.89 5.55 -21.48
CA ILE A 120 -16.18 4.44 -20.89
C ILE A 120 -16.18 4.61 -19.37
N PRO A 121 -16.61 3.61 -18.59
CA PRO A 121 -16.62 3.70 -17.14
C PRO A 121 -15.20 3.86 -16.58
N VAL A 122 -15.08 4.76 -15.59
CA VAL A 122 -13.84 5.06 -14.89
C VAL A 122 -13.93 4.56 -13.46
N VAL A 123 -12.95 3.74 -13.06
CA VAL A 123 -12.76 3.23 -11.70
C VAL A 123 -11.56 3.94 -11.10
N PHE A 124 -11.73 4.51 -9.93
CA PHE A 124 -10.62 4.99 -9.10
C PHE A 124 -10.29 3.93 -8.05
N GLU A 125 -9.12 3.33 -8.14
CA GLU A 125 -8.58 2.40 -7.15
C GLU A 125 -7.74 3.20 -6.14
N SER A 126 -8.26 3.37 -4.92
CA SER A 126 -7.63 4.18 -3.90
C SER A 126 -6.60 3.39 -3.12
N HIS A 127 -5.31 3.62 -3.38
CA HIS A 127 -4.19 3.08 -2.60
C HIS A 127 -3.76 4.00 -1.45
N ASN A 128 -4.43 5.13 -1.28
CA ASN A 128 -4.23 6.04 -0.17
C ASN A 128 -5.58 6.43 0.41
N THR A 129 -5.61 6.90 1.65
CA THR A 129 -6.88 7.24 2.31
C THR A 129 -7.34 8.65 1.93
N LEU A 130 -8.67 8.87 1.99
CA LEU A 130 -9.21 10.21 1.80
C LEU A 130 -8.64 11.21 2.83
N LEU A 131 -8.40 10.74 4.06
CA LEU A 131 -7.79 11.56 5.11
C LEU A 131 -6.37 11.98 4.71
N ALA A 132 -5.54 11.06 4.20
CA ALA A 132 -4.19 11.37 3.77
C ALA A 132 -4.18 12.40 2.64
N TYR A 133 -5.04 12.26 1.63
CA TYR A 133 -5.18 13.29 0.58
C TYR A 133 -5.57 14.66 1.13
N LYS A 134 -6.44 14.72 2.15
CA LYS A 134 -6.83 15.98 2.79
C LYS A 134 -5.72 16.56 3.67
N SER A 135 -4.89 15.75 4.31
CA SER A 135 -3.78 16.19 5.16
C SER A 135 -2.58 16.73 4.37
N GLU A 136 -2.43 16.37 3.11
CA GLU A 136 -1.40 16.90 2.21
C GLU A 136 -1.61 18.36 1.79
N ARG A 137 -2.63 19.04 2.34
CA ARG A 137 -2.95 20.45 2.09
C ARG A 137 -1.99 21.36 2.84
N ASN A 138 -0.83 21.62 2.25
CA ASN A 138 0.20 22.46 2.84
C ASN A 138 0.50 23.74 2.06
N THR A 139 -0.11 23.90 0.88
CA THR A 139 0.01 25.08 0.04
C THR A 139 -1.30 25.36 -0.70
N PHE A 140 -1.62 26.65 -0.95
CA PHE A 140 -2.82 27.04 -1.71
C PHE A 140 -2.95 26.31 -3.06
N PHE A 141 -1.84 26.12 -3.77
CA PHE A 141 -1.84 25.38 -5.03
C PHE A 141 -2.27 23.92 -4.82
N ARG A 142 -1.72 23.25 -3.81
CA ARG A 142 -2.05 21.85 -3.51
C ARG A 142 -3.49 21.71 -3.06
N ASP A 143 -4.00 22.66 -2.28
CA ASP A 143 -5.41 22.69 -1.88
C ASP A 143 -6.34 22.79 -3.08
N CYS A 144 -6.09 23.72 -3.99
CA CYS A 144 -6.88 23.86 -5.22
C CYS A 144 -6.82 22.59 -6.08
N GLN A 145 -5.64 21.99 -6.20
CA GLN A 145 -5.45 20.76 -6.96
C GLN A 145 -6.26 19.60 -6.35
N ILE A 146 -6.16 19.41 -5.03
CA ILE A 146 -6.90 18.35 -4.34
C ILE A 146 -8.41 18.57 -4.47
N GLN A 147 -8.90 19.80 -4.25
CA GLN A 147 -10.33 20.11 -4.43
C GLN A 147 -10.80 19.81 -5.86
N TRP A 148 -10.02 20.18 -6.87
CA TRP A 148 -10.33 19.87 -8.26
C TRP A 148 -10.43 18.35 -8.51
N CYS A 149 -9.51 17.55 -7.93
CA CYS A 149 -9.54 16.11 -8.01
C CYS A 149 -10.78 15.52 -7.30
N LEU A 150 -11.09 15.99 -6.09
CA LEU A 150 -12.25 15.52 -5.33
C LEU A 150 -13.59 15.86 -6.02
N GLN A 151 -13.68 16.99 -6.71
CA GLN A 151 -14.87 17.29 -7.53
C GLN A 151 -14.98 16.36 -8.76
N ALA A 152 -13.86 15.95 -9.31
CA ALA A 152 -13.84 14.99 -10.42
C ALA A 152 -14.26 13.58 -9.96
N VAL A 153 -13.79 13.15 -8.79
CA VAL A 153 -14.13 11.82 -8.21
C VAL A 153 -15.65 11.65 -8.03
N LYS A 154 -16.40 12.72 -7.77
CA LYS A 154 -17.87 12.66 -7.70
C LYS A 154 -18.55 12.20 -9.01
N LYS A 155 -17.84 12.22 -10.13
CA LYS A 155 -18.39 11.97 -11.47
C LYS A 155 -17.98 10.62 -12.05
N ILE A 156 -17.12 9.86 -11.38
CA ILE A 156 -16.69 8.54 -11.85
C ILE A 156 -17.70 7.46 -11.47
N GLN A 157 -17.65 6.34 -12.17
CA GLN A 157 -18.62 5.25 -12.02
C GLN A 157 -18.39 4.43 -10.77
N MET A 158 -17.12 4.31 -10.30
CA MET A 158 -16.80 3.51 -9.12
C MET A 158 -15.53 3.99 -8.42
N ILE A 159 -15.55 3.95 -7.10
CA ILE A 159 -14.35 4.03 -6.25
C ILE A 159 -14.15 2.65 -5.62
N VAL A 160 -12.95 2.13 -5.68
CA VAL A 160 -12.56 0.94 -4.91
C VAL A 160 -11.68 1.41 -3.75
N ALA A 161 -12.16 1.20 -2.54
CA ALA A 161 -11.45 1.41 -1.29
C ALA A 161 -10.91 0.07 -0.77
N LEU A 162 -9.87 0.12 0.06
CA LEU A 162 -9.20 -1.08 0.58
C LEU A 162 -9.82 -1.61 1.87
N THR A 163 -10.57 -0.77 2.60
CA THR A 163 -11.19 -1.06 3.90
C THR A 163 -12.59 -0.45 3.99
N GLU A 164 -13.44 -0.98 4.87
CA GLU A 164 -14.80 -0.45 5.09
C GLU A 164 -14.74 0.97 5.68
N ASP A 165 -13.79 1.24 6.57
CA ASP A 165 -13.62 2.56 7.17
C ASP A 165 -13.27 3.62 6.12
N ASP A 166 -12.31 3.36 5.21
CA ASP A 166 -11.98 4.30 4.13
C ASP A 166 -13.14 4.41 3.13
N ALA A 167 -13.84 3.31 2.83
CA ALA A 167 -15.03 3.33 1.99
C ALA A 167 -16.12 4.23 2.56
N SER A 168 -16.32 4.24 3.88
CA SER A 168 -17.29 5.11 4.54
C SER A 168 -17.00 6.59 4.31
N GLU A 169 -15.72 6.97 4.31
CA GLU A 169 -15.28 8.33 4.01
C GLU A 169 -15.47 8.69 2.52
N TRP A 170 -15.15 7.77 1.60
CA TRP A 170 -15.35 7.96 0.17
C TRP A 170 -16.84 8.05 -0.21
N LYS A 171 -17.73 7.30 0.47
CA LYS A 171 -19.19 7.36 0.28
C LYS A 171 -19.77 8.75 0.53
N LYS A 172 -19.11 9.59 1.34
CA LYS A 172 -19.51 11.01 1.53
C LYS A 172 -19.30 11.87 0.28
N LEU A 173 -18.48 11.41 -0.66
CA LEU A 173 -18.19 12.14 -1.91
C LEU A 173 -18.84 11.50 -3.13
N ASN A 174 -18.85 10.18 -3.21
CA ASN A 174 -19.43 9.41 -4.30
C ASN A 174 -20.17 8.19 -3.72
N PRO A 175 -21.46 7.99 -4.01
CA PRO A 175 -22.21 6.85 -3.45
C PRO A 175 -21.76 5.49 -4.01
N HIS A 176 -21.07 5.48 -5.15
CA HIS A 176 -20.59 4.25 -5.80
C HIS A 176 -19.20 3.89 -5.27
N VAL A 177 -19.15 3.27 -4.10
CA VAL A 177 -17.92 2.77 -3.47
C VAL A 177 -18.05 1.30 -3.18
N GLN A 178 -17.06 0.52 -3.57
CA GLN A 178 -16.92 -0.89 -3.24
C GLN A 178 -15.62 -1.13 -2.47
N VAL A 179 -15.65 -2.04 -1.49
CA VAL A 179 -14.45 -2.48 -0.79
C VAL A 179 -13.90 -3.71 -1.49
N ILE A 180 -12.67 -3.64 -1.95
CA ILE A 180 -11.88 -4.76 -2.44
C ILE A 180 -10.48 -4.61 -1.86
N PRO A 181 -10.03 -5.50 -0.98
CA PRO A 181 -8.73 -5.41 -0.36
C PRO A 181 -7.60 -5.60 -1.38
N ASN A 182 -6.39 -5.24 -1.00
CA ASN A 182 -5.23 -5.52 -1.81
C ASN A 182 -5.00 -7.03 -1.98
N VAL A 183 -4.59 -7.42 -3.18
CA VAL A 183 -3.91 -8.70 -3.37
C VAL A 183 -2.58 -8.64 -2.64
N VAL A 184 -2.27 -9.65 -1.84
CA VAL A 184 -1.01 -9.75 -1.12
C VAL A 184 -0.22 -10.93 -1.69
N HIS A 185 1.04 -10.67 -1.98
CA HIS A 185 1.97 -11.73 -2.33
C HIS A 185 2.30 -12.52 -1.07
N LEU A 186 1.58 -13.63 -0.86
CA LEU A 186 1.76 -14.45 0.33
C LEU A 186 2.97 -15.37 0.19
N ASN A 187 3.48 -15.83 1.32
CA ASN A 187 4.51 -16.85 1.37
C ASN A 187 4.04 -18.15 0.67
N SER A 188 4.64 -18.44 -0.46
CA SER A 188 4.31 -19.62 -1.28
C SER A 188 5.21 -20.82 -1.03
N THR A 189 6.20 -20.71 -0.11
CA THR A 189 7.20 -21.77 0.13
C THR A 189 6.66 -22.93 0.96
N GLY A 190 5.50 -22.78 1.59
CA GLY A 190 4.95 -23.74 2.55
C GLY A 190 5.72 -23.81 3.88
N ARG A 191 6.76 -22.98 4.06
CA ARG A 191 7.52 -22.87 5.30
C ARG A 191 6.89 -21.82 6.20
N TYR A 192 6.93 -22.06 7.49
CA TYR A 192 6.46 -21.11 8.51
C TYR A 192 7.55 -20.89 9.53
N SER A 193 7.55 -19.72 10.17
CA SER A 193 8.38 -19.48 11.34
C SER A 193 7.96 -20.43 12.45
N ASP A 194 8.94 -21.00 13.15
CA ASP A 194 8.71 -21.73 14.41
C ASP A 194 8.46 -20.81 15.61
N CYS A 195 8.66 -19.51 15.42
CA CYS A 195 8.54 -18.48 16.45
C CYS A 195 9.44 -18.71 17.68
N CYS A 196 10.54 -19.47 17.55
CA CYS A 196 11.45 -19.80 18.65
C CYS A 196 12.61 -18.79 18.77
N SER A 197 12.93 -18.07 17.69
CA SER A 197 14.01 -17.07 17.71
C SER A 197 13.65 -15.90 18.63
N LYS A 198 14.66 -15.34 19.31
CA LYS A 198 14.48 -14.11 20.12
C LYS A 198 14.61 -12.87 19.24
N SER A 199 13.78 -12.79 18.21
CA SER A 199 13.83 -11.79 17.14
C SER A 199 12.44 -11.23 16.85
N ALA A 200 12.28 -9.92 16.99
CA ALA A 200 11.15 -9.16 16.49
C ALA A 200 11.55 -8.42 15.21
N ILE A 201 10.61 -8.19 14.30
CA ILE A 201 10.88 -7.52 13.04
C ILE A 201 9.96 -6.30 12.84
N PHE A 202 10.53 -5.21 12.32
CA PHE A 202 9.83 -4.06 11.78
C PHE A 202 10.17 -3.93 10.29
N VAL A 203 9.15 -3.69 9.47
CA VAL A 203 9.31 -3.50 8.02
C VAL A 203 8.61 -2.21 7.60
N GLY A 204 9.37 -1.25 7.07
CA GLY A 204 8.77 -0.01 6.61
C GLY A 204 9.75 1.12 6.30
N ARG A 205 9.26 2.13 5.59
CA ARG A 205 10.01 3.36 5.30
C ARG A 205 10.11 4.24 6.55
N TYR A 206 11.17 5.02 6.67
CA TYR A 206 11.37 5.98 7.77
C TYR A 206 10.58 7.26 7.47
N THR A 207 9.30 7.24 7.82
CA THR A 207 8.35 8.32 7.56
C THR A 207 7.50 8.61 8.80
N TYR A 208 6.93 9.81 8.87
CA TYR A 208 5.95 10.18 9.89
C TYR A 208 4.81 9.17 10.02
N GLN A 209 4.36 8.61 8.90
CA GLN A 209 3.31 7.59 8.86
C GLN A 209 3.66 6.37 9.72
N LYS A 210 4.90 5.87 9.62
CA LYS A 210 5.33 4.63 10.28
C LYS A 210 5.63 4.80 11.77
N ASP A 211 5.78 6.03 12.26
CA ASP A 211 5.98 6.39 13.66
C ASP A 211 7.03 5.54 14.38
N ILE A 212 8.22 5.52 13.79
CA ILE A 212 9.36 4.78 14.35
C ILE A 212 9.72 5.31 15.74
N GLN A 213 9.43 6.59 16.04
CA GLN A 213 9.67 7.16 17.36
C GLN A 213 8.92 6.41 18.47
N SER A 214 7.65 6.08 18.24
CA SER A 214 6.86 5.25 19.18
C SER A 214 7.45 3.84 19.31
N LEU A 215 7.93 3.25 18.20
CA LEU A 215 8.58 1.93 18.23
C LEU A 215 9.86 1.94 19.07
N LEU A 216 10.70 2.99 18.92
CA LEU A 216 11.91 3.15 19.71
C LEU A 216 11.60 3.32 21.21
N GLN A 217 10.54 4.07 21.54
CA GLN A 217 10.08 4.23 22.92
C GLN A 217 9.61 2.89 23.51
N ILE A 218 8.81 2.12 22.77
CA ILE A 218 8.36 0.79 23.16
C ILE A 218 9.57 -0.11 23.37
N TRP A 219 10.48 -0.16 22.39
CA TRP A 219 11.62 -1.06 22.43
C TRP A 219 12.64 -0.70 23.53
N SER A 220 12.75 0.57 23.91
CA SER A 220 13.59 0.98 25.04
C SER A 220 13.13 0.36 26.37
N ILE A 221 11.83 0.15 26.55
CA ILE A 221 11.28 -0.51 27.76
C ILE A 221 11.40 -2.01 27.62
N VAL A 222 11.05 -2.56 26.46
CA VAL A 222 11.09 -4.00 26.18
C VAL A 222 12.51 -4.54 26.31
N SER A 223 13.53 -3.88 25.75
CA SER A 223 14.93 -4.33 25.82
C SER A 223 15.52 -4.35 27.23
N GLN A 224 14.98 -3.54 28.15
CA GLN A 224 15.36 -3.60 29.57
C GLN A 224 14.76 -4.84 30.28
N ARG A 225 13.54 -5.23 29.89
CA ARG A 225 12.86 -6.41 30.44
C ARG A 225 13.36 -7.71 29.82
N HIS A 226 13.70 -7.69 28.54
CA HIS A 226 14.11 -8.82 27.72
C HIS A 226 15.38 -8.50 26.92
N PRO A 227 16.56 -8.39 27.59
CA PRO A 227 17.81 -7.94 26.96
C PRO A 227 18.40 -8.94 25.96
N ASP A 228 17.88 -10.15 25.91
CA ASP A 228 18.26 -11.22 24.99
C ASP A 228 17.46 -11.24 23.68
N TRP A 229 16.46 -10.33 23.53
CA TRP A 229 15.71 -10.16 22.29
C TRP A 229 16.33 -9.07 21.42
N GLN A 230 16.22 -9.25 20.10
CA GLN A 230 16.67 -8.28 19.11
C GLN A 230 15.49 -7.75 18.27
N LEU A 231 15.55 -6.48 17.91
CA LEU A 231 14.62 -5.87 16.96
C LEU A 231 15.34 -5.60 15.63
N HIS A 232 14.89 -6.26 14.59
CA HIS A 232 15.41 -6.10 13.23
C HIS A 232 14.57 -5.08 12.46
N PHE A 233 15.21 -4.00 11.98
CA PHE A 233 14.62 -2.98 11.14
C PHE A 233 14.94 -3.26 9.69
N PHE A 234 13.92 -3.54 8.88
CA PHE A 234 14.04 -3.67 7.43
C PHE A 234 13.37 -2.50 6.73
N GLY A 235 14.11 -1.82 5.86
CA GLY A 235 13.62 -0.69 5.12
C GLY A 235 14.64 0.45 5.10
N GLY A 236 14.17 1.64 5.30
CA GLY A 236 14.95 2.85 5.11
C GLY A 236 14.24 3.74 4.11
N TYR A 237 14.96 4.67 3.51
CA TYR A 237 14.41 5.65 2.59
C TYR A 237 13.10 6.28 3.10
N GLY A 238 13.13 7.54 3.41
CA GLY A 238 11.97 8.27 3.86
C GLY A 238 12.34 9.64 4.41
N SER A 239 11.35 10.49 4.61
CA SER A 239 11.55 11.89 5.03
C SER A 239 12.20 12.04 6.42
N GLU A 240 12.23 10.97 7.22
CA GLU A 240 12.78 10.98 8.58
C GLU A 240 14.08 10.15 8.72
N GLN A 241 14.61 9.62 7.61
CA GLN A 241 15.79 8.76 7.64
C GLN A 241 17.00 9.43 8.31
N ASP A 242 17.33 10.64 7.88
CA ASP A 242 18.50 11.38 8.39
C ASP A 242 18.41 11.66 9.88
N LYS A 243 17.20 11.79 10.42
CA LYS A 243 16.94 12.00 11.84
C LYS A 243 16.97 10.72 12.66
N LEU A 244 16.35 9.66 12.16
CA LEU A 244 16.11 8.42 12.92
C LEU A 244 17.31 7.47 12.88
N GLN A 245 18.01 7.38 11.77
CA GLN A 245 19.12 6.46 11.61
C GLN A 245 20.27 6.70 12.61
N PRO A 246 20.73 7.97 12.86
CA PRO A 246 21.69 8.24 13.91
C PRO A 246 21.18 7.92 15.32
N GLN A 247 19.88 8.16 15.59
CA GLN A 247 19.27 7.82 16.89
C GLN A 247 19.32 6.34 17.14
N ILE A 248 18.88 5.53 16.18
CA ILE A 248 18.88 4.06 16.30
C ILE A 248 20.29 3.54 16.54
N ARG A 249 21.30 4.04 15.82
CA ARG A 249 22.69 3.63 15.98
C ARG A 249 23.32 4.05 17.32
N GLY A 250 22.82 5.13 17.93
CA GLY A 250 23.31 5.65 19.22
C GLY A 250 22.63 5.03 20.43
N MET A 251 21.62 4.18 20.23
CA MET A 251 20.89 3.54 21.31
C MET A 251 21.49 2.16 21.63
N GLU A 252 21.84 1.91 22.89
CA GLU A 252 22.23 0.59 23.40
C GLU A 252 20.99 -0.31 23.62
N MET A 253 20.30 -0.66 22.53
CA MET A 253 18.99 -1.33 22.59
C MET A 253 18.88 -2.53 21.64
N ASN A 254 19.83 -3.38 21.50
CA ASN A 254 19.72 -4.60 20.65
C ASN A 254 18.89 -4.44 19.38
N ILE A 255 19.13 -3.34 18.62
CA ILE A 255 18.49 -3.05 17.34
C ILE A 255 19.49 -3.31 16.22
N VAL A 256 19.08 -4.10 15.24
CA VAL A 256 19.85 -4.37 14.03
C VAL A 256 19.17 -3.72 12.84
N VAL A 257 19.84 -2.78 12.18
CA VAL A 257 19.34 -2.09 10.99
C VAL A 257 19.83 -2.79 9.74
N HIS A 258 18.91 -3.14 8.86
CA HIS A 258 19.17 -3.77 7.57
C HIS A 258 18.82 -2.82 6.44
N ASP A 259 19.52 -2.98 5.32
CA ASP A 259 19.14 -2.36 4.05
C ASP A 259 17.84 -2.98 3.52
N PRO A 260 17.13 -2.28 2.60
CA PRO A 260 16.00 -2.87 1.91
C PRO A 260 16.38 -4.18 1.22
N THR A 261 15.54 -5.19 1.37
CA THR A 261 15.79 -6.54 0.86
C THR A 261 14.72 -6.95 -0.16
N SER A 262 15.09 -7.77 -1.12
CA SER A 262 14.16 -8.46 -2.01
C SER A 262 13.69 -9.81 -1.45
N THR A 263 14.29 -10.26 -0.34
CA THR A 263 14.04 -11.56 0.29
C THR A 263 13.37 -11.46 1.66
N ILE A 264 12.51 -10.45 1.85
CA ILE A 264 11.88 -10.15 3.15
C ILE A 264 11.15 -11.35 3.77
N TYR A 265 10.66 -12.28 2.95
CA TYR A 265 9.99 -13.49 3.45
C TYR A 265 10.93 -14.41 4.23
N GLU A 266 12.21 -14.50 3.83
CA GLU A 266 13.22 -15.25 4.60
C GLU A 266 13.49 -14.59 5.95
N ASP A 267 13.38 -13.26 6.03
CA ASP A 267 13.56 -12.53 7.28
C ASP A 267 12.33 -12.66 8.20
N TYR A 268 11.12 -12.67 7.63
CA TYR A 268 9.92 -13.05 8.39
C TYR A 268 10.05 -14.48 8.95
N LEU A 269 10.47 -15.46 8.15
CA LEU A 269 10.63 -16.85 8.61
C LEU A 269 11.65 -17.03 9.74
N ARG A 270 12.64 -16.13 9.87
CA ARG A 270 13.64 -16.11 10.94
C ARG A 270 13.22 -15.32 12.17
N SER A 271 12.12 -14.62 12.11
CA SER A 271 11.59 -13.77 13.18
C SER A 271 10.49 -14.50 13.96
N SER A 272 10.15 -13.99 15.14
CA SER A 272 9.11 -14.54 16.01
C SER A 272 7.86 -13.68 16.16
N MET A 273 7.92 -12.41 15.76
CA MET A 273 6.78 -11.49 15.71
C MET A 273 7.07 -10.28 14.85
N LEU A 274 6.01 -9.67 14.28
CA LEU A 274 6.09 -8.37 13.60
C LEU A 274 5.54 -7.26 14.50
N LEU A 275 6.25 -6.11 14.54
CA LEU A 275 5.82 -4.92 15.25
C LEU A 275 5.48 -3.81 14.27
N MET A 276 4.29 -3.17 14.41
CA MET A 276 3.86 -2.06 13.58
C MET A 276 3.29 -0.92 14.41
N THR A 277 3.89 0.26 14.32
CA THR A 277 3.51 1.44 15.12
C THR A 277 2.89 2.57 14.31
N SER A 278 2.45 2.31 13.11
CA SER A 278 1.96 3.32 12.17
C SER A 278 0.87 4.22 12.76
N ARG A 279 0.84 5.48 12.30
CA ARG A 279 -0.21 6.46 12.67
C ARG A 279 -1.48 6.27 11.86
N TYR A 280 -1.33 5.80 10.64
CA TYR A 280 -2.41 5.41 9.73
C TYR A 280 -1.86 4.45 8.67
N GLU A 281 -2.70 3.54 8.21
CA GLU A 281 -2.39 2.59 7.14
C GLU A 281 -3.58 2.46 6.20
N PRO A 282 -3.43 2.76 4.91
CA PRO A 282 -4.51 2.50 3.95
C PRO A 282 -4.94 1.03 3.94
N PHE A 283 -3.95 0.13 4.09
CA PHE A 283 -4.17 -1.31 4.22
C PHE A 283 -3.17 -1.93 5.19
N GLY A 284 -1.85 -1.80 4.95
CA GLY A 284 -0.81 -2.38 5.80
C GLY A 284 -0.35 -3.75 5.31
N LEU A 285 0.15 -3.83 4.07
CA LEU A 285 0.59 -5.08 3.40
C LEU A 285 1.54 -5.94 4.25
N VAL A 286 2.40 -5.31 5.03
CA VAL A 286 3.38 -6.02 5.89
C VAL A 286 2.72 -6.92 6.94
N LEU A 287 1.46 -6.63 7.34
CA LEU A 287 0.71 -7.46 8.28
C LEU A 287 0.38 -8.83 7.68
N PRO A 288 -0.40 -8.93 6.57
CA PRO A 288 -0.70 -10.23 5.98
C PRO A 288 0.54 -10.89 5.37
N GLU A 289 1.58 -10.17 4.95
CA GLU A 289 2.86 -10.75 4.54
C GLU A 289 3.51 -11.52 5.69
N ALA A 290 3.69 -10.89 6.86
CA ALA A 290 4.26 -11.52 8.05
C ALA A 290 3.36 -12.64 8.59
N MET A 291 2.04 -12.41 8.66
CA MET A 291 1.07 -13.42 9.05
C MET A 291 1.16 -14.67 8.15
N SER A 292 1.34 -14.50 6.84
CA SER A 292 1.50 -15.63 5.90
C SER A 292 2.75 -16.48 6.17
N CYS A 293 3.74 -15.91 6.84
CA CYS A 293 4.93 -16.62 7.32
C CYS A 293 4.75 -17.25 8.70
N GLY A 294 3.57 -17.16 9.31
CA GLY A 294 3.28 -17.71 10.63
C GLY A 294 3.71 -16.80 11.78
N LEU A 295 3.90 -15.50 11.54
CA LEU A 295 4.23 -14.55 12.60
C LEU A 295 2.97 -13.98 13.24
N PRO A 296 2.86 -13.96 14.58
CA PRO A 296 1.94 -13.07 15.27
C PRO A 296 2.35 -11.62 15.04
N VAL A 297 1.37 -10.73 14.95
CA VAL A 297 1.59 -9.31 14.70
C VAL A 297 1.11 -8.48 15.87
N VAL A 298 1.83 -7.41 16.22
CA VAL A 298 1.39 -6.42 17.21
C VAL A 298 1.35 -5.06 16.51
N ALA A 299 0.18 -4.45 16.50
CA ALA A 299 -0.02 -3.17 15.82
C ALA A 299 -0.84 -2.20 16.66
N PHE A 300 -0.59 -0.89 16.49
CA PHE A 300 -1.57 0.09 16.94
C PHE A 300 -2.86 -0.02 16.13
N ASP A 301 -4.00 0.11 16.78
CA ASP A 301 -5.29 0.35 16.17
C ASP A 301 -5.30 1.76 15.58
N CYS A 302 -4.70 1.87 14.41
CA CYS A 302 -4.64 3.12 13.67
C CYS A 302 -5.68 3.14 12.55
N PRO A 303 -6.09 4.33 12.08
CA PRO A 303 -7.08 4.43 11.02
C PRO A 303 -6.75 3.54 9.83
N TYR A 304 -7.71 2.76 9.48
CA TYR A 304 -8.12 1.92 8.38
C TYR A 304 -7.62 0.47 8.44
N GLY A 305 -6.40 0.18 8.00
CA GLY A 305 -5.96 -1.19 7.65
C GLY A 305 -5.88 -2.21 8.80
N PRO A 306 -5.20 -1.91 9.93
CA PRO A 306 -4.90 -2.92 10.95
C PRO A 306 -6.12 -3.64 11.54
N ALA A 307 -7.20 -2.89 11.84
CA ALA A 307 -8.43 -3.46 12.40
C ALA A 307 -9.19 -4.38 11.40
N GLU A 308 -8.99 -4.21 10.11
CA GLU A 308 -9.53 -5.10 9.08
C GLU A 308 -8.74 -6.40 8.92
N ILE A 309 -7.47 -6.37 9.31
CA ILE A 309 -6.53 -7.47 9.10
C ILE A 309 -6.40 -8.32 10.35
N ILE A 310 -6.28 -7.69 11.51
CA ILE A 310 -6.00 -8.37 12.79
C ILE A 310 -7.28 -8.67 13.52
N THR A 311 -7.46 -9.94 13.92
CA THR A 311 -8.46 -10.34 14.90
C THR A 311 -7.77 -10.34 16.27
N ASP A 312 -8.03 -9.31 17.07
CA ASP A 312 -7.36 -9.07 18.35
C ASP A 312 -7.42 -10.29 19.27
N GLY A 313 -6.26 -10.68 19.81
CA GLY A 313 -6.08 -11.83 20.67
C GLY A 313 -6.13 -13.20 19.97
N VAL A 314 -6.39 -13.25 18.66
CA VAL A 314 -6.50 -14.50 17.88
C VAL A 314 -5.30 -14.71 16.96
N ASP A 315 -5.04 -13.77 16.07
CA ASP A 315 -3.98 -13.82 15.06
C ASP A 315 -2.96 -12.67 15.16
N GLY A 316 -3.15 -11.82 16.17
CA GLY A 316 -2.31 -10.69 16.51
C GLY A 316 -2.88 -9.91 17.69
N PHE A 317 -2.22 -8.81 18.05
CA PHE A 317 -2.71 -7.85 19.02
C PHE A 317 -2.93 -6.49 18.38
N LEU A 318 -4.10 -5.90 18.62
CA LEU A 318 -4.50 -4.58 18.16
C LEU A 318 -4.59 -3.62 19.34
N ILE A 319 -3.62 -2.70 19.46
CA ILE A 319 -3.45 -1.84 20.61
C ILE A 319 -4.23 -0.55 20.44
N ARG A 320 -5.25 -0.35 21.27
CA ARG A 320 -6.13 0.82 21.21
C ARG A 320 -5.46 2.07 21.81
N ASN A 321 -6.00 3.24 21.43
CA ASN A 321 -5.61 4.54 22.00
C ASN A 321 -4.11 4.85 21.91
N ARG A 322 -3.34 4.12 21.08
CA ARG A 322 -1.88 4.22 20.95
C ARG A 322 -1.15 4.13 22.32
N SER A 323 -1.65 3.30 23.23
CA SER A 323 -1.07 3.07 24.53
C SER A 323 0.29 2.37 24.39
N ILE A 324 1.36 3.06 24.79
CA ILE A 324 2.72 2.50 24.79
C ILE A 324 2.81 1.36 25.83
N GLU A 325 2.18 1.53 26.99
CA GLU A 325 2.17 0.55 28.07
C GLU A 325 1.51 -0.76 27.63
N ASP A 326 0.28 -0.70 27.07
CA ASP A 326 -0.40 -1.89 26.56
C ASP A 326 0.39 -2.56 25.44
N TYR A 327 1.04 -1.76 24.58
CA TYR A 327 1.88 -2.30 23.51
C TYR A 327 3.07 -3.09 24.06
N VAL A 328 3.78 -2.51 25.03
CA VAL A 328 4.91 -3.16 25.74
C VAL A 328 4.44 -4.46 26.39
N ASP A 329 3.31 -4.44 27.09
CA ASP A 329 2.79 -5.63 27.80
C ASP A 329 2.43 -6.75 26.80
N LYS A 330 1.84 -6.44 25.63
CA LYS A 330 1.55 -7.46 24.62
C LYS A 330 2.81 -8.00 23.94
N VAL A 331 3.82 -7.16 23.72
CA VAL A 331 5.12 -7.62 23.21
C VAL A 331 5.80 -8.52 24.23
N CYS A 332 5.89 -8.12 25.52
CA CYS A 332 6.47 -8.94 26.59
C CYS A 332 5.71 -10.26 26.75
N LEU A 333 4.38 -10.24 26.72
CA LEU A 333 3.56 -11.47 26.77
C LEU A 333 3.95 -12.44 25.63
N LEU A 334 4.11 -11.94 24.41
CA LEU A 334 4.56 -12.78 23.29
C LEU A 334 6.01 -13.25 23.46
N MET A 335 6.89 -12.49 24.10
CA MET A 335 8.26 -12.91 24.38
C MET A 335 8.32 -14.05 25.42
N GLU A 336 7.44 -14.03 26.39
CA GLU A 336 7.39 -14.97 27.52
C GLU A 336 6.63 -16.27 27.18
N ASP A 337 5.60 -16.21 26.30
CA ASP A 337 4.79 -17.39 25.96
C ASP A 337 5.02 -17.82 24.49
N GLU A 338 5.97 -18.72 24.28
CA GLU A 338 6.28 -19.33 22.97
C GLU A 338 5.08 -20.04 22.36
N LYS A 339 4.32 -20.76 23.17
CA LYS A 339 3.14 -21.50 22.69
C LYS A 339 2.04 -20.54 22.21
N LEU A 340 1.89 -19.40 22.86
CA LEU A 340 0.97 -18.34 22.40
C LEU A 340 1.45 -17.79 21.05
N ARG A 341 2.75 -17.47 20.91
CA ARG A 341 3.32 -16.99 19.63
C ARG A 341 3.02 -17.96 18.50
N GLN A 342 3.30 -19.25 18.71
CA GLN A 342 3.10 -20.30 17.70
C GLN A 342 1.61 -20.45 17.33
N ARG A 343 0.71 -20.51 18.32
CA ARG A 343 -0.75 -20.60 18.07
C ARG A 343 -1.27 -19.38 17.31
N MET A 344 -0.87 -18.19 17.72
CA MET A 344 -1.28 -16.93 17.12
C MET A 344 -0.72 -16.81 15.69
N GLY A 345 0.52 -17.18 15.47
CA GLY A 345 1.14 -17.20 14.14
C GLY A 345 0.46 -18.18 13.18
N GLN A 346 0.10 -19.39 13.66
CA GLN A 346 -0.67 -20.35 12.86
C GLN A 346 -2.06 -19.80 12.45
N LYS A 347 -2.74 -19.11 13.38
CA LYS A 347 -4.01 -18.44 13.06
C LYS A 347 -3.80 -17.31 12.05
N GLY A 348 -2.73 -16.54 12.22
CA GLY A 348 -2.33 -15.50 11.28
C GLY A 348 -2.12 -16.03 9.86
N ALA A 349 -1.40 -17.14 9.72
CA ALA A 349 -1.18 -17.79 8.43
C ALA A 349 -2.49 -18.22 7.74
N GLN A 350 -3.47 -18.70 8.50
CA GLN A 350 -4.80 -19.04 7.98
C GLN A 350 -5.58 -17.77 7.58
N SER A 351 -5.58 -16.74 8.43
CA SER A 351 -6.27 -15.47 8.18
C SER A 351 -5.73 -14.75 6.95
N ALA A 352 -4.40 -14.76 6.73
CA ALA A 352 -3.76 -14.10 5.61
C ALA A 352 -4.23 -14.63 4.25
N GLN A 353 -4.66 -15.89 4.17
CA GLN A 353 -5.10 -16.52 2.91
C GLN A 353 -6.26 -15.80 2.24
N ARG A 354 -7.06 -15.02 2.96
CA ARG A 354 -8.17 -14.22 2.39
C ARG A 354 -7.69 -13.14 1.42
N TYR A 355 -6.40 -12.77 1.45
CA TYR A 355 -5.79 -11.76 0.60
C TYR A 355 -5.02 -12.34 -0.60
N GLU A 356 -5.06 -13.66 -0.78
CA GLU A 356 -4.48 -14.32 -1.95
C GLU A 356 -5.20 -13.88 -3.24
N ALA A 357 -4.44 -13.78 -4.33
CA ALA A 357 -4.95 -13.32 -5.63
C ALA A 357 -6.21 -14.09 -6.07
N ASN A 358 -6.22 -15.42 -5.93
CA ASN A 358 -7.36 -16.25 -6.32
C ASN A 358 -8.63 -16.02 -5.48
N ARG A 359 -8.52 -15.36 -4.33
CA ARG A 359 -9.68 -14.97 -3.49
C ARG A 359 -10.11 -13.54 -3.72
N VAL A 360 -9.17 -12.63 -3.95
CA VAL A 360 -9.46 -11.20 -4.12
C VAL A 360 -9.86 -10.87 -5.56
N MET A 361 -9.16 -11.42 -6.55
CA MET A 361 -9.36 -11.04 -7.95
C MET A 361 -10.72 -11.37 -8.55
N PRO A 362 -11.43 -12.43 -8.12
CA PRO A 362 -12.82 -12.63 -8.55
C PRO A 362 -13.76 -11.45 -8.26
N HIS A 363 -13.56 -10.72 -7.15
CA HIS A 363 -14.33 -9.50 -6.84
C HIS A 363 -14.10 -8.39 -7.87
N TRP A 364 -12.86 -8.22 -8.33
CA TRP A 364 -12.52 -7.29 -9.40
C TRP A 364 -13.18 -7.68 -10.72
N LYS A 365 -13.17 -8.96 -11.06
CA LYS A 365 -13.79 -9.45 -12.29
C LYS A 365 -15.30 -9.18 -12.31
N VAL A 366 -16.00 -9.49 -11.22
CA VAL A 366 -17.43 -9.18 -11.06
C VAL A 366 -17.69 -7.68 -11.18
N LEU A 367 -16.87 -6.84 -10.54
CA LEU A 367 -17.00 -5.39 -10.67
C LEU A 367 -16.88 -4.92 -12.13
N PHE A 368 -15.88 -5.40 -12.85
CA PHE A 368 -15.68 -5.00 -14.26
C PHE A 368 -16.82 -5.47 -15.15
N GLU A 369 -17.32 -6.71 -14.97
CA GLU A 369 -18.47 -7.23 -15.70
C GLU A 369 -19.73 -6.38 -15.46
N GLN A 370 -19.99 -5.98 -14.22
CA GLN A 370 -21.10 -5.07 -13.88
C GLN A 370 -21.01 -3.69 -14.53
N LEU A 371 -19.79 -3.18 -14.71
CA LEU A 371 -19.57 -1.87 -15.35
C LEU A 371 -19.73 -1.93 -16.87
N CYS A 372 -19.45 -3.08 -17.48
CA CYS A 372 -19.61 -3.28 -18.92
C CYS A 372 -21.07 -3.54 -19.34
N THR A 373 -21.94 -3.97 -18.43
CA THR A 373 -23.35 -4.29 -18.71
C THR A 373 -24.30 -3.10 -18.56
N LYS A 374 -23.82 -1.96 -18.11
CA LYS A 374 -24.57 -0.68 -18.00
C LYS A 374 -24.28 0.25 -19.15
#